data_784c24c918bc21958661523c31be28d2
#
_entry.id   784c24c918bc21958661523c31be28d2
#
_cell.length_a   1.000
_cell.length_b   1.000
_cell.length_c   1.000
_cell.angle_alpha   90.00
_cell.angle_beta   90.00
_cell.angle_gamma   90.00
#
_symmetry.space_group_name_H-M   'P 1'
#
loop_
_entity.id
_entity.type
_entity.pdbx_description
1 polymer ?
#
loop_
_entity_poly.entity_id
_entity_poly.type
_entity_poly.pdbx_seq_one_letter_code
_entity_poly.pdbx_strand_id
1 'polypeptide(L)'
;VTDYRVVKNYILEQTAKYDVREIGFDPRFSTYIVAELVEDDIVMVPMAQNITSMNGPTKEFEMEVMRGNIIHGGNKCLRWQMGCAVIYTDVNENKRVTKEQKENKKVDGVIASIIAMNSYVQNTIDGEDEYLLEVFSL
;
A
#
# COMPACT_ATOMS: atom_id res chain seq x y z
N VAL A 1 9.51 -4.58 21.24
CA VAL A 1 10.04 -5.39 20.12
C VAL A 1 8.83 -5.97 19.38
N THR A 2 8.77 -5.80 18.07
CA THR A 2 7.69 -6.36 17.24
C THR A 2 7.88 -7.87 17.09
N ASP A 3 6.86 -8.65 17.45
CA ASP A 3 6.86 -10.09 17.17
C ASP A 3 6.40 -10.33 15.73
N TYR A 4 7.36 -10.58 14.84
CA TYR A 4 7.09 -10.82 13.42
C TYR A 4 6.26 -12.09 13.16
N ARG A 5 6.22 -13.05 14.10
CA ARG A 5 5.35 -14.24 13.96
C ARG A 5 3.87 -13.86 14.02
N VAL A 6 3.50 -12.90 14.85
CA VAL A 6 2.12 -12.39 14.91
C VAL A 6 1.76 -11.71 13.59
N VAL A 7 2.66 -10.91 13.04
CA VAL A 7 2.45 -10.24 11.74
C VAL A 7 2.32 -11.26 10.61
N LYS A 8 3.23 -12.25 10.56
CA LYS A 8 3.18 -13.33 9.58
C LYS A 8 1.85 -14.10 9.64
N ASN A 9 1.46 -14.56 10.83
CA ASN A 9 0.23 -15.31 11.02
C ASN A 9 -1.00 -14.51 10.57
N TYR A 10 -1.04 -13.22 10.87
CA TYR A 10 -2.10 -12.35 10.40
C TYR A 10 -2.14 -12.24 8.86
N ILE A 11 -0.99 -12.10 8.21
CA ILE A 11 -0.90 -12.07 6.75
C ILE A 11 -1.41 -13.39 6.16
N LEU A 12 -0.97 -14.53 6.67
CA LEU A 12 -1.41 -15.86 6.22
C LEU A 12 -2.93 -16.05 6.41
N GLU A 13 -3.49 -15.57 7.50
CA GLU A 13 -4.95 -15.58 7.72
C GLU A 13 -5.68 -14.73 6.66
N GLN A 14 -5.16 -13.56 6.32
CA GLN A 14 -5.77 -12.71 5.30
C GLN A 14 -5.63 -13.31 3.90
N THR A 15 -4.49 -13.92 3.56
CA THR A 15 -4.31 -14.59 2.25
C THR A 15 -5.18 -15.84 2.10
N ALA A 16 -5.53 -16.50 3.19
CA ALA A 16 -6.50 -17.60 3.17
C ALA A 16 -7.96 -17.11 3.00
N LYS A 17 -8.22 -15.86 3.39
CA LYS A 17 -9.57 -15.27 3.35
C LYS A 17 -9.87 -14.55 2.03
N TYR A 18 -8.86 -13.95 1.41
CA TYR A 18 -8.96 -13.17 0.18
C TYR A 18 -8.07 -13.77 -0.91
N ASP A 19 -8.43 -13.57 -2.18
CA ASP A 19 -7.59 -13.92 -3.32
C ASP A 19 -6.46 -12.87 -3.47
N VAL A 20 -5.42 -13.00 -2.64
CA VAL A 20 -4.27 -12.11 -2.65
C VAL A 20 -3.31 -12.54 -3.75
N ARG A 21 -3.12 -11.71 -4.77
CA ARG A 21 -2.24 -11.97 -5.91
C ARG A 21 -0.78 -11.70 -5.59
N GLU A 22 -0.52 -10.60 -4.91
CA GLU A 22 0.81 -10.20 -4.49
C GLU A 22 0.73 -9.25 -3.29
N ILE A 23 1.85 -9.09 -2.59
CA ILE A 23 1.99 -8.12 -1.49
C ILE A 23 3.16 -7.20 -1.80
N GLY A 24 2.88 -5.91 -1.97
CA GLY A 24 3.89 -4.87 -2.08
C GLY A 24 4.52 -4.54 -0.72
N PHE A 25 5.82 -4.28 -0.68
CA PHE A 25 6.53 -3.98 0.57
C PHE A 25 7.68 -2.97 0.40
N ASP A 26 8.03 -2.26 1.47
CA ASP A 26 9.24 -1.45 1.56
C ASP A 26 10.45 -2.37 1.83
N PRO A 27 11.43 -2.43 0.93
CA PRO A 27 12.55 -3.37 1.06
C PRO A 27 13.53 -3.04 2.20
N ARG A 28 13.44 -1.86 2.83
CA ARG A 28 14.48 -1.39 3.76
C ARG A 28 14.55 -2.14 5.08
N PHE A 29 13.44 -2.65 5.63
CA PHE A 29 13.40 -3.22 6.98
C PHE A 29 12.62 -4.55 7.08
N SER A 30 12.34 -5.18 5.97
CA SER A 30 11.40 -6.31 5.90
C SER A 30 12.02 -7.65 5.48
N THR A 31 13.34 -7.72 5.33
CA THR A 31 14.04 -8.87 4.74
C THR A 31 13.67 -10.21 5.38
N TYR A 32 13.60 -10.28 6.71
CA TYR A 32 13.32 -11.53 7.42
C TYR A 32 11.89 -12.02 7.16
N ILE A 33 10.88 -11.18 7.41
CA ILE A 33 9.48 -11.56 7.23
C ILE A 33 9.14 -11.85 5.76
N VAL A 34 9.76 -11.12 4.83
CA VAL A 34 9.58 -11.34 3.39
C VAL A 34 10.09 -12.72 2.98
N ALA A 35 11.28 -13.13 3.46
CA ALA A 35 11.81 -14.46 3.16
C ALA A 35 10.86 -15.57 3.64
N GLU A 36 10.33 -15.46 4.87
CA GLU A 36 9.38 -16.43 5.39
C GLU A 36 8.04 -16.46 4.61
N LEU A 37 7.55 -15.32 4.14
CA LEU A 37 6.32 -15.26 3.34
C LEU A 37 6.51 -15.85 1.94
N VAL A 38 7.70 -15.67 1.35
CA VAL A 38 8.06 -16.30 0.08
C VAL A 38 8.14 -17.84 0.23
N GLU A 39 8.64 -18.35 1.36
CA GLU A 39 8.62 -19.79 1.66
C GLU A 39 7.19 -20.34 1.79
N ASP A 40 6.22 -19.50 2.15
CA ASP A 40 4.79 -19.83 2.19
C ASP A 40 4.07 -19.55 0.85
N ASP A 41 4.80 -19.49 -0.27
CA ASP A 41 4.29 -19.27 -1.64
C ASP A 41 3.56 -17.92 -1.86
N ILE A 42 3.83 -16.92 -1.04
CA ILE A 42 3.28 -15.57 -1.22
C ILE A 42 4.19 -14.76 -2.14
N VAL A 43 3.60 -14.18 -3.18
CA VAL A 43 4.31 -13.29 -4.10
C VAL A 43 4.59 -11.96 -3.42
N MET A 44 5.86 -11.64 -3.21
CA MET A 44 6.33 -10.42 -2.55
C MET A 44 6.99 -9.49 -3.56
N VAL A 45 6.49 -8.25 -3.69
CA VAL A 45 6.96 -7.27 -4.67
C VAL A 45 7.58 -6.06 -3.96
N PRO A 46 8.89 -5.84 -4.12
CA PRO A 46 9.55 -4.69 -3.49
C PRO A 46 9.14 -3.38 -4.19
N MET A 47 8.87 -2.35 -3.41
CA MET A 47 8.60 -1.01 -3.89
C MET A 47 9.49 0.02 -3.20
N ALA A 48 10.38 0.65 -3.94
CA ALA A 48 11.24 1.70 -3.41
C ALA A 48 10.43 2.91 -2.96
N GLN A 49 10.81 3.49 -1.81
CA GLN A 49 10.09 4.61 -1.19
C GLN A 49 10.63 5.99 -1.61
N ASN A 50 11.41 6.05 -2.68
CA ASN A 50 11.87 7.33 -3.25
C ASN A 50 10.73 8.04 -4.00
N ILE A 51 10.89 9.34 -4.21
CA ILE A 51 9.85 10.17 -4.83
C ILE A 51 9.51 9.74 -6.27
N THR A 52 10.49 9.26 -7.02
CA THR A 52 10.29 8.82 -8.41
C THR A 52 9.38 7.59 -8.47
N SER A 53 9.65 6.57 -7.63
CA SER A 53 8.85 5.35 -7.56
C SER A 53 7.45 5.60 -6.98
N MET A 54 7.33 6.51 -6.01
CA MET A 54 6.06 6.81 -5.34
C MET A 54 5.16 7.77 -6.12
N ASN A 55 5.69 8.53 -7.09
CA ASN A 55 4.95 9.59 -7.79
C ASN A 55 3.71 9.07 -8.52
N GLY A 56 3.86 8.09 -9.38
CA GLY A 56 2.75 7.51 -10.15
C GLY A 56 1.64 6.98 -9.25
N PRO A 57 1.94 6.03 -8.36
CA PRO A 57 0.97 5.46 -7.43
C PRO A 57 0.32 6.49 -6.49
N THR A 58 1.06 7.53 -6.06
CA THR A 58 0.50 8.60 -5.22
C THR A 58 -0.53 9.42 -5.99
N LYS A 59 -0.24 9.79 -7.24
CA LYS A 59 -1.19 10.51 -8.11
C LYS A 59 -2.43 9.68 -8.41
N GLU A 60 -2.26 8.39 -8.69
CA GLU A 60 -3.39 7.49 -8.93
C GLU A 60 -4.26 7.32 -7.70
N PHE A 61 -3.65 7.10 -6.54
CA PHE A 61 -4.38 7.02 -5.26
C PHE A 61 -5.14 8.31 -4.95
N GLU A 62 -4.51 9.48 -5.14
CA GLU A 62 -5.16 10.80 -4.99
C GLU A 62 -6.38 10.90 -5.90
N MET A 63 -6.25 10.51 -7.16
CA MET A 63 -7.31 10.53 -8.16
C MET A 63 -8.49 9.62 -7.76
N GLU A 64 -8.22 8.40 -7.34
CA GLU A 64 -9.24 7.44 -6.92
C GLU A 64 -9.95 7.87 -5.63
N VAL A 65 -9.25 8.51 -4.69
CA VAL A 65 -9.87 9.16 -3.52
C VAL A 65 -10.82 10.29 -3.95
N MET A 66 -10.38 11.15 -4.88
CA MET A 66 -11.20 12.28 -5.38
C MET A 66 -12.43 11.80 -6.14
N ARG A 67 -12.34 10.68 -6.85
CA ARG A 67 -13.47 10.04 -7.55
C ARG A 67 -14.44 9.31 -6.61
N GLY A 68 -14.06 9.10 -5.36
CA GLY A 68 -14.85 8.32 -4.40
C GLY A 68 -14.78 6.81 -4.62
N ASN A 69 -13.78 6.33 -5.33
CA ASN A 69 -13.60 4.90 -5.65
C ASN A 69 -12.90 4.11 -4.54
N ILE A 70 -12.32 4.80 -3.54
CA ILE A 70 -11.70 4.13 -2.39
C ILE A 70 -12.75 3.86 -1.31
N ILE A 71 -13.04 2.59 -1.09
CA ILE A 71 -14.00 2.14 -0.08
C ILE A 71 -13.24 1.48 1.08
N HIS A 72 -13.24 2.11 2.23
CA HIS A 72 -12.49 1.64 3.41
C HIS A 72 -13.38 1.24 4.60
N GLY A 73 -14.69 1.08 4.39
CA GLY A 73 -15.64 0.63 5.41
C GLY A 73 -15.72 1.53 6.66
N GLY A 74 -15.36 2.80 6.56
CA GLY A 74 -15.35 3.72 7.70
C GLY A 74 -14.20 3.49 8.69
N ASN A 75 -13.10 2.86 8.27
CA ASN A 75 -11.95 2.60 9.13
C ASN A 75 -11.41 3.90 9.77
N LYS A 76 -11.58 4.02 11.09
CA LYS A 76 -11.24 5.24 11.83
C LYS A 76 -9.73 5.51 11.86
N CYS A 77 -8.91 4.46 11.91
CA CYS A 77 -7.45 4.60 11.91
C CYS A 77 -6.96 5.15 10.56
N LEU A 78 -7.40 4.56 9.45
CA LEU A 78 -7.04 5.03 8.11
C LEU A 78 -7.53 6.47 7.87
N ARG A 79 -8.75 6.79 8.30
CA ARG A 79 -9.30 8.14 8.21
C ARG A 79 -8.45 9.17 8.96
N TRP A 80 -8.02 8.83 10.18
CA TRP A 80 -7.12 9.68 10.96
C TRP A 80 -5.76 9.84 10.28
N GLN A 81 -5.18 8.77 9.74
CA GLN A 81 -3.92 8.80 9.01
C GLN A 81 -4.01 9.65 7.73
N MET A 82 -5.12 9.60 7.01
CA MET A 82 -5.37 10.49 5.86
C MET A 82 -5.33 11.97 6.28
N GLY A 83 -5.88 12.31 7.45
CA GLY A 83 -5.78 13.66 8.04
C GLY A 83 -4.35 14.05 8.46
N CYS A 84 -3.44 13.09 8.63
CA CYS A 84 -2.02 13.32 8.94
C CYS A 84 -1.14 13.42 7.68
N ALA A 85 -1.67 13.02 6.53
CA ALA A 85 -0.92 12.98 5.28
C ALA A 85 -0.70 14.38 4.71
N VAL A 86 0.52 14.63 4.22
CA VAL A 86 0.90 15.84 3.50
C VAL A 86 1.52 15.42 2.18
N ILE A 87 1.15 16.07 1.10
CA ILE A 87 1.77 15.86 -0.20
C ILE A 87 3.04 16.71 -0.31
N TYR A 88 4.17 16.04 -0.46
CA TYR A 88 5.41 16.69 -0.86
C TYR A 88 5.52 16.66 -2.39
N THR A 89 5.82 17.80 -2.98
CA THR A 89 6.05 17.93 -4.44
C THR A 89 7.45 18.48 -4.67
N ASP A 90 8.22 17.81 -5.53
CA ASP A 90 9.56 18.28 -5.91
C ASP A 90 9.51 19.28 -7.07
N VAL A 91 10.70 19.74 -7.50
CA VAL A 91 10.85 20.72 -8.60
C VAL A 91 10.40 20.19 -9.97
N ASN A 92 10.28 18.87 -10.12
CA ASN A 92 9.82 18.19 -11.34
C ASN A 92 8.33 17.78 -11.25
N GLU A 93 7.60 18.34 -10.28
CA GLU A 93 6.19 18.01 -10.01
C GLU A 93 5.93 16.54 -9.63
N ASN A 94 6.96 15.83 -9.17
CA ASN A 94 6.77 14.50 -8.59
C ASN A 94 6.18 14.64 -7.19
N LYS A 95 5.21 13.78 -6.89
CA LYS A 95 4.49 13.78 -5.62
C LYS A 95 4.80 12.53 -4.79
N ARG A 96 4.85 12.67 -3.49
CA ARG A 96 4.78 11.57 -2.55
C ARG A 96 4.08 11.99 -1.28
N VAL A 97 3.47 11.03 -0.58
CA VAL A 97 2.91 11.28 0.74
C VAL A 97 4.03 11.32 1.79
N THR A 98 3.96 12.30 2.66
CA THR A 98 4.76 12.43 3.88
C THR A 98 3.82 12.72 5.05
N LYS A 99 4.34 12.78 6.25
CA LYS A 99 3.58 13.19 7.44
C LYS A 99 3.96 14.61 7.85
N GLU A 100 3.04 15.31 8.50
CA GLU A 100 3.43 16.50 9.25
C GLU A 100 4.55 16.17 10.24
N GLN A 101 5.53 17.07 10.40
CA GLN A 101 6.66 16.90 11.32
C GLN A 101 6.22 17.10 12.79
N LYS A 102 5.28 16.26 13.25
CA LYS A 102 4.84 16.18 14.65
C LYS A 102 4.94 14.74 15.11
N GLU A 103 5.40 14.51 16.32
CA GLU A 103 5.66 13.16 16.86
C GLU A 103 4.46 12.23 16.82
N ASN A 104 3.24 12.76 16.90
CA ASN A 104 2.01 11.98 16.97
C ASN A 104 1.36 11.68 15.61
N LYS A 105 1.97 12.08 14.49
CA LYS A 105 1.41 11.89 13.16
C LYS A 105 1.93 10.62 12.51
N LYS A 106 1.02 9.80 11.99
CA LYS A 106 1.31 8.53 11.31
C LYS A 106 0.60 8.48 9.97
N VAL A 107 1.23 7.84 8.99
CA VAL A 107 0.71 7.70 7.61
C VAL A 107 0.94 6.29 7.06
N ASP A 108 1.28 5.34 7.92
CA ASP A 108 1.69 4.00 7.51
C ASP A 108 0.62 3.28 6.68
N GLY A 109 -0.66 3.38 7.07
CA GLY A 109 -1.78 2.80 6.32
C GLY A 109 -2.03 3.50 4.99
N VAL A 110 -1.79 4.82 4.91
CA VAL A 110 -1.88 5.57 3.64
C VAL A 110 -0.77 5.12 2.69
N ILE A 111 0.47 5.00 3.18
CA ILE A 111 1.60 4.50 2.40
C ILE A 111 1.35 3.06 1.94
N ALA A 112 0.86 2.18 2.81
CA ALA A 112 0.50 0.81 2.45
C ALA A 112 -0.57 0.77 1.36
N SER A 113 -1.57 1.65 1.41
CA SER A 113 -2.60 1.77 0.37
C SER A 113 -2.01 2.23 -0.98
N ILE A 114 -1.03 3.14 -0.96
CA ILE A 114 -0.34 3.60 -2.17
C ILE A 114 0.55 2.49 -2.75
N ILE A 115 1.22 1.70 -1.91
CA ILE A 115 1.98 0.52 -2.35
C ILE A 115 1.05 -0.51 -3.02
N ALA A 116 -0.12 -0.78 -2.43
CA ALA A 116 -1.14 -1.64 -3.02
C ALA A 116 -1.67 -1.07 -4.36
N MET A 117 -1.87 0.24 -4.45
CA MET A 117 -2.25 0.92 -5.69
C MET A 117 -1.19 0.74 -6.78
N ASN A 118 0.11 0.74 -6.44
CA ASN A 118 1.17 0.46 -7.41
C ASN A 118 1.01 -0.93 -8.03
N SER A 119 0.80 -1.97 -7.22
CA SER A 119 0.55 -3.33 -7.69
C SER A 119 -0.69 -3.39 -8.57
N TYR A 120 -1.77 -2.74 -8.17
CA TYR A 120 -3.01 -2.65 -8.95
C TYR A 120 -2.76 -2.05 -10.33
N VAL A 121 -2.11 -0.88 -10.41
CA VAL A 121 -1.82 -0.20 -11.69
C VAL A 121 -0.92 -1.04 -12.59
N GLN A 122 0.12 -1.68 -12.05
CA GLN A 122 1.02 -2.52 -12.84
C GLN A 122 0.29 -3.71 -13.44
N ASN A 123 -0.49 -4.42 -12.64
CA ASN A 123 -1.26 -5.57 -13.12
C ASN A 123 -2.31 -5.14 -14.16
N THR A 124 -2.94 -3.98 -14.02
CA THR A 124 -3.88 -3.40 -14.97
C THR A 124 -3.23 -3.13 -16.33
N ILE A 125 -2.01 -2.60 -16.34
CA ILE A 125 -1.26 -2.34 -17.58
C ILE A 125 -0.88 -3.64 -18.29
N ASP A 126 -0.58 -4.69 -17.52
CA ASP A 126 -0.15 -6.00 -18.06
C ASP A 126 -1.32 -6.89 -18.54
N GLY A 127 -2.58 -6.43 -18.44
CA GLY A 127 -3.77 -7.05 -19.04
C GLY A 127 -4.41 -8.18 -18.21
N GLU A 128 -4.15 -8.27 -16.92
CA GLU A 128 -4.78 -9.24 -16.00
C GLU A 128 -6.06 -8.73 -15.31
N ASP A 129 -6.82 -7.83 -15.92
CA ASP A 129 -7.55 -6.74 -15.28
C ASP A 129 -8.98 -6.90 -14.89
N GLU A 130 -9.71 -7.84 -15.46
CA GLU A 130 -11.16 -7.89 -15.22
C GLU A 130 -11.52 -8.30 -13.77
N TYR A 131 -10.62 -8.98 -13.09
CA TYR A 131 -10.88 -9.50 -11.73
C TYR A 131 -10.64 -8.49 -10.60
N LEU A 132 -9.75 -7.52 -10.80
CA LEU A 132 -9.36 -6.58 -9.73
C LEU A 132 -10.41 -5.49 -9.49
N LEU A 133 -11.16 -5.09 -10.51
CA LEU A 133 -12.24 -4.11 -10.37
C LEU A 133 -13.40 -4.64 -9.50
N GLU A 134 -13.68 -5.95 -9.52
CA GLU A 134 -14.70 -6.56 -8.66
C GLU A 134 -14.31 -6.57 -7.17
N VAL A 135 -13.03 -6.72 -6.85
CA VAL A 135 -12.54 -6.77 -5.45
C VAL A 135 -12.59 -5.39 -4.79
N PHE A 136 -12.37 -4.32 -5.53
CA PHE A 136 -12.45 -2.95 -5.01
C PHE A 136 -13.86 -2.35 -5.04
N SER A 137 -14.82 -2.96 -5.73
CA SER A 137 -16.23 -2.52 -5.78
C SER A 137 -17.13 -3.18 -4.71
N LEU A 138 -16.60 -4.06 -3.91
CA LEU A 138 -17.25 -4.66 -2.74
C LEU A 138 -16.87 -3.89 -1.49
#